data_0352ca11a493ba8253a6aef6631a6b5a
#
_entry.id   0352ca11a493ba8253a6aef6631a6b5a
#
_cell.length_a   1.000
_cell.length_b   1.000
_cell.length_c   1.000
_cell.angle_alpha   90.00
_cell.angle_beta   90.00
_cell.angle_gamma   90.00
#
_symmetry.space_group_name_H-M   'P 1'
#
loop_
_entity.id
_entity.type
_entity.pdbx_description
1 polymer ?
#
loop_
_entity_poly.entity_id
_entity_poly.type
_entity_poly.pdbx_seq_one_letter_code
_entity_poly.pdbx_strand_id
1 'polypeptide(L)'
;MEIGLKNGEKLNLEVTSLLLEYVEDYKGGVNQLLKDAQGEKNENGYTRSMYATNQLLYAVIASNYDKPLTYRQAVRLVKLEDISRILNFIAENIPDEILEQQNFNHRI
;
A
#
# COMPACT_ATOMS: atom_id res chain seq x y z
N MET A 1 -3.46 -7.32 11.22
CA MET A 1 -2.88 -8.54 10.61
C MET A 1 -1.41 -8.65 11.01
N GLU A 2 -1.01 -9.76 11.56
CA GLU A 2 0.39 -9.97 11.92
C GLU A 2 1.16 -10.62 10.78
N ILE A 3 2.37 -10.11 10.49
CA ILE A 3 3.27 -10.71 9.51
C ILE A 3 4.66 -10.88 10.10
N GLY A 4 5.43 -11.84 9.56
CA GLY A 4 6.84 -11.98 9.85
C GLY A 4 7.67 -11.26 8.79
N LEU A 5 8.62 -10.46 9.24
CA LEU A 5 9.54 -9.75 8.36
C LEU A 5 10.79 -10.58 8.08
N LYS A 6 11.53 -10.21 7.03
CA LYS A 6 12.76 -10.93 6.66
C LYS A 6 13.84 -10.89 7.73
N ASN A 7 13.81 -9.87 8.61
CA ASN A 7 14.78 -9.76 9.72
C ASN A 7 14.39 -10.58 10.95
N GLY A 8 13.30 -11.35 10.87
CA GLY A 8 12.84 -12.18 11.97
C GLY A 8 11.85 -11.51 12.92
N GLU A 9 11.65 -10.21 12.78
CA GLU A 9 10.68 -9.49 13.61
C GLU A 9 9.27 -9.78 13.16
N LYS A 10 8.32 -9.67 14.09
CA LYS A 10 6.88 -9.72 13.80
C LYS A 10 6.33 -8.32 13.86
N LEU A 11 5.42 -8.00 12.94
CA LEU A 11 4.81 -6.68 12.86
C LEU A 11 3.30 -6.83 12.72
N ASN A 12 2.56 -6.09 13.54
CA ASN A 12 1.12 -6.04 13.41
C ASN A 12 0.74 -4.87 12.50
N LEU A 13 0.15 -5.19 11.34
CA LEU A 13 -0.22 -4.19 10.36
C LEU A 13 -1.60 -3.62 10.64
N GLU A 14 -1.71 -2.30 10.61
CA GLU A 14 -2.96 -1.56 10.70
C GLU A 14 -3.00 -0.52 9.59
N VAL A 15 -4.19 -0.28 9.06
CA VAL A 15 -4.40 0.80 8.10
C VAL A 15 -4.84 2.03 8.87
N THR A 16 -3.98 3.05 8.91
CA THR A 16 -4.19 4.26 9.68
C THR A 16 -4.06 5.49 8.78
N SER A 17 -4.39 6.66 9.34
CA SER A 17 -4.18 7.92 8.62
C SER A 17 -2.71 8.15 8.28
N LEU A 18 -1.80 7.62 9.09
CA LEU A 18 -0.37 7.73 8.82
C LEU A 18 0.01 7.00 7.53
N LEU A 19 -0.58 5.82 7.27
CA LEU A 19 -0.39 5.13 6.00
C LEU A 19 -0.78 6.03 4.84
N LEU A 20 -1.90 6.74 4.98
CA LEU A 20 -2.39 7.62 3.91
C LEU A 20 -1.46 8.79 3.64
N GLU A 21 -0.78 9.30 4.67
CA GLU A 21 0.22 10.34 4.48
C GLU A 21 1.37 9.87 3.58
N TYR A 22 1.78 8.62 3.69
CA TYR A 22 2.85 8.08 2.87
C TYR A 22 2.50 7.97 1.39
N VAL A 23 1.20 7.99 1.05
CA VAL A 23 0.76 7.80 -0.35
C VAL A 23 -0.02 9.00 -0.90
N GLU A 24 -0.12 10.09 -0.15
CA GLU A 24 -0.93 11.25 -0.56
C GLU A 24 -0.44 11.91 -1.85
N ASP A 25 0.87 11.82 -2.12
CA ASP A 25 1.45 12.43 -3.31
C ASP A 25 1.32 11.57 -4.57
N TYR A 26 0.78 10.37 -4.45
CA TYR A 26 0.62 9.51 -5.61
C TYR A 26 -0.42 10.09 -6.56
N LYS A 27 -0.08 10.18 -7.85
CA LYS A 27 -0.96 10.75 -8.86
C LYS A 27 -2.26 9.96 -8.96
N GLY A 28 -3.38 10.62 -8.72
CA GLY A 28 -4.69 9.97 -8.71
C GLY A 28 -5.12 9.50 -7.32
N GLY A 29 -4.28 9.68 -6.30
CA GLY A 29 -4.59 9.35 -4.92
C GLY A 29 -4.52 7.87 -4.59
N VAL A 30 -4.93 7.52 -3.38
CA VAL A 30 -4.86 6.14 -2.89
C VAL A 30 -5.72 5.18 -3.71
N ASN A 31 -6.83 5.66 -4.25
CA ASN A 31 -7.70 4.84 -5.09
C ASN A 31 -6.97 4.37 -6.36
N GLN A 32 -6.30 5.31 -7.03
CA GLN A 32 -5.52 4.98 -8.22
C GLN A 32 -4.34 4.07 -7.88
N LEU A 33 -3.68 4.35 -6.75
CA LEU A 33 -2.57 3.53 -6.28
C LEU A 33 -2.99 2.07 -6.07
N LEU A 34 -4.16 1.86 -5.46
CA LEU A 34 -4.69 0.51 -5.26
C LEU A 34 -4.97 -0.20 -6.58
N LYS A 35 -5.56 0.50 -7.52
CA LYS A 35 -5.84 -0.07 -8.86
C LYS A 35 -4.57 -0.49 -9.56
N ASP A 36 -3.56 0.37 -9.53
CA ASP A 36 -2.28 0.10 -10.17
C ASP A 36 -1.56 -1.09 -9.51
N ALA A 37 -1.65 -1.18 -8.19
CA ALA A 37 -1.00 -2.25 -7.44
C ALA A 37 -1.70 -3.59 -7.60
N GLN A 38 -3.03 -3.58 -7.72
CA GLN A 38 -3.81 -4.80 -7.90
C GLN A 38 -3.76 -5.36 -9.31
N GLY A 39 -3.35 -4.52 -10.28
CA GLY A 39 -3.09 -5.01 -11.61
C GLY A 39 -4.32 -5.17 -12.47
N GLU A 40 -5.03 -4.09 -12.75
CA GLU A 40 -6.09 -4.14 -13.74
C GLU A 40 -5.49 -4.38 -15.12
N LYS A 41 -6.13 -5.24 -15.90
CA LYS A 41 -5.68 -5.52 -17.26
C LYS A 41 -5.84 -4.30 -18.13
N ASN A 42 -4.78 -3.96 -18.84
CA ASN A 42 -4.83 -2.96 -19.88
C ASN A 42 -4.80 -3.63 -21.27
N GLU A 43 -4.76 -2.83 -22.33
CA GLU A 43 -4.75 -3.31 -23.70
C GLU A 43 -3.58 -4.26 -24.01
N ASN A 44 -2.48 -4.09 -23.31
CA ASN A 44 -1.28 -4.89 -23.52
C ASN A 44 -1.24 -6.15 -22.63
N GLY A 45 -2.29 -6.36 -21.84
CA GLY A 45 -2.36 -7.50 -20.93
C GLY A 45 -1.53 -7.35 -19.67
N TYR A 46 -0.81 -6.26 -19.50
CA TYR A 46 -0.02 -6.01 -18.31
C TYR A 46 -0.93 -5.63 -17.16
N THR A 47 -0.74 -6.26 -16.02
CA THR A 47 -1.72 -6.20 -14.96
C THR A 47 -1.24 -5.57 -13.66
N ARG A 48 0.04 -5.46 -13.41
CA ARG A 48 0.50 -4.96 -12.12
C ARG A 48 1.67 -4.00 -12.26
N SER A 49 1.57 -2.88 -11.57
CA SER A 49 2.69 -1.98 -11.40
C SER A 49 3.47 -2.37 -10.15
N MET A 50 4.70 -2.82 -10.31
CA MET A 50 5.55 -3.11 -9.15
C MET A 50 5.90 -1.86 -8.37
N TYR A 51 5.99 -0.73 -9.06
CA TYR A 51 6.19 0.54 -8.38
C TYR A 51 5.03 0.86 -7.43
N ALA A 52 3.79 0.74 -7.91
CA ALA A 52 2.61 0.97 -7.07
C ALA A 52 2.53 -0.03 -5.92
N THR A 53 2.82 -1.30 -6.19
CA THR A 53 2.88 -2.34 -5.16
C THR A 53 3.87 -1.95 -4.08
N ASN A 54 5.08 -1.57 -4.47
CA ASN A 54 6.13 -1.22 -3.50
C ASN A 54 5.80 0.05 -2.72
N GLN A 55 5.09 1.01 -3.32
CA GLN A 55 4.64 2.20 -2.60
C GLN A 55 3.67 1.83 -1.47
N LEU A 56 2.75 0.91 -1.72
CA LEU A 56 1.83 0.43 -0.69
C LEU A 56 2.56 -0.37 0.40
N LEU A 57 3.50 -1.21 0.01
CA LEU A 57 4.30 -1.97 0.97
C LEU A 57 5.10 -1.04 1.87
N TYR A 58 5.76 -0.05 1.29
CA TYR A 58 6.46 0.97 2.04
C TYR A 58 5.54 1.66 3.03
N ALA A 59 4.38 2.11 2.56
CA ALA A 59 3.44 2.86 3.39
C ALA A 59 2.95 2.05 4.58
N VAL A 60 2.57 0.78 4.36
CA VAL A 60 2.02 -0.03 5.45
C VAL A 60 3.11 -0.49 6.43
N ILE A 61 4.29 -0.80 5.94
CA ILE A 61 5.39 -1.21 6.82
C ILE A 61 5.91 -0.01 7.62
N ALA A 62 6.24 1.09 6.95
CA ALA A 62 6.80 2.27 7.61
C ALA A 62 5.84 2.90 8.61
N SER A 63 4.54 2.94 8.30
CA SER A 63 3.55 3.52 9.20
C SER A 63 3.32 2.69 10.47
N ASN A 64 3.69 1.41 10.45
CA ASN A 64 3.51 0.51 11.60
C ASN A 64 4.82 0.16 12.31
N TYR A 65 5.95 0.61 11.79
CA TYR A 65 7.26 0.29 12.37
C TYR A 65 7.64 1.33 13.43
N ASP A 66 8.35 0.88 14.48
CA ASP A 66 8.71 1.74 15.61
C ASP A 66 9.79 2.77 15.28
N LYS A 67 10.54 2.54 14.24
CA LYS A 67 11.66 3.41 13.85
C LYS A 67 11.44 3.89 12.42
N PRO A 68 11.98 5.06 12.07
CA PRO A 68 11.89 5.52 10.68
C PRO A 68 12.55 4.53 9.73
N LEU A 69 11.88 4.26 8.61
CA LEU A 69 12.39 3.39 7.56
C LEU A 69 12.43 4.16 6.25
N THR A 70 13.49 3.95 5.47
CA THR A 70 13.52 4.40 4.10
C THR A 70 12.65 3.48 3.24
N TYR A 71 12.29 3.95 2.05
CA TYR A 71 11.56 3.14 1.09
C TYR A 71 12.24 1.78 0.85
N ARG A 72 13.55 1.79 0.61
CA ARG A 72 14.29 0.55 0.39
C ARG A 72 14.29 -0.38 1.59
N GLN A 73 14.48 0.18 2.76
CA GLN A 73 14.49 -0.63 3.98
C GLN A 73 13.15 -1.33 4.19
N ALA A 74 12.06 -0.59 4.02
CA ALA A 74 10.72 -1.13 4.23
C ALA A 74 10.40 -2.24 3.21
N VAL A 75 10.64 -1.97 1.94
CA VAL A 75 10.33 -2.94 0.88
C VAL A 75 11.15 -4.22 1.04
N ARG A 76 12.42 -4.10 1.44
CA ARG A 76 13.29 -5.25 1.64
C ARG A 76 12.88 -6.15 2.80
N LEU A 77 12.13 -5.63 3.75
CA LEU A 77 11.66 -6.42 4.89
C LEU A 77 10.49 -7.34 4.54
N VAL A 78 9.81 -7.10 3.43
CA VAL A 78 8.61 -7.86 3.05
C VAL A 78 8.99 -9.12 2.29
N LYS A 79 8.43 -10.25 2.71
CA LYS A 79 8.60 -11.52 2.00
C LYS A 79 7.71 -11.53 0.76
N LEU A 80 8.23 -12.03 -0.35
CA LEU A 80 7.48 -12.08 -1.61
C LEU A 80 6.16 -12.82 -1.46
N GLU A 81 6.15 -13.89 -0.68
CA GLU A 81 4.95 -14.70 -0.44
C GLU A 81 3.82 -13.95 0.27
N ASP A 82 4.15 -12.84 0.95
CA ASP A 82 3.16 -12.07 1.71
C ASP A 82 2.59 -10.88 0.93
N ILE A 83 3.11 -10.56 -0.24
CA ILE A 83 2.72 -9.35 -0.97
C ILE A 83 1.22 -9.33 -1.27
N SER A 84 0.68 -10.39 -1.87
CA SER A 84 -0.74 -10.43 -2.21
C SER A 84 -1.63 -10.32 -0.98
N ARG A 85 -1.25 -10.99 0.10
CA ARG A 85 -1.98 -10.95 1.36
C ARG A 85 -2.01 -9.55 1.96
N ILE A 86 -0.86 -8.86 1.91
CA ILE A 86 -0.75 -7.48 2.42
C ILE A 86 -1.59 -6.54 1.57
N LEU A 87 -1.53 -6.64 0.24
CA LEU A 87 -2.31 -5.79 -0.66
C LEU A 87 -3.81 -5.96 -0.42
N ASN A 88 -4.26 -7.20 -0.27
CA ASN A 88 -5.67 -7.47 0.02
C ASN A 88 -6.09 -6.89 1.36
N PHE A 89 -5.24 -7.01 2.37
CA PHE A 89 -5.49 -6.43 3.69
C PHE A 89 -5.66 -4.90 3.59
N ILE A 90 -4.77 -4.23 2.88
CA ILE A 90 -4.86 -2.77 2.71
C ILE A 90 -6.17 -2.41 2.01
N ALA A 91 -6.49 -3.08 0.90
CA ALA A 91 -7.69 -2.79 0.13
C ALA A 91 -8.97 -2.97 0.96
N GLU A 92 -9.02 -3.99 1.79
CA GLU A 92 -10.18 -4.30 2.62
C GLU A 92 -10.35 -3.34 3.80
N ASN A 93 -9.28 -2.67 4.21
CA ASN A 93 -9.28 -1.85 5.42
C ASN A 93 -9.19 -0.35 5.18
N ILE A 94 -9.08 0.10 3.94
CA ILE A 94 -9.18 1.53 3.63
C ILE A 94 -10.65 1.92 3.71
N PRO A 95 -11.01 2.90 4.57
CA PRO A 95 -12.41 3.31 4.69
C PRO A 95 -12.97 3.86 3.38
N ASP A 96 -14.22 3.48 3.07
CA ASP A 96 -14.90 3.97 1.88
C ASP A 96 -14.98 5.49 1.83
N GLU A 97 -15.13 6.11 2.99
CA GLU A 97 -15.16 7.57 3.13
C GLU A 97 -13.95 8.24 2.49
N ILE A 98 -12.78 7.65 2.66
CA ILE A 98 -11.54 8.21 2.11
C ILE A 98 -11.53 8.07 0.60
N LEU A 99 -11.97 6.93 0.09
CA LEU A 99 -12.06 6.71 -1.36
C LEU A 99 -13.08 7.65 -1.99
N GLU A 100 -14.21 7.87 -1.33
CA GLU A 100 -15.24 8.81 -1.78
C GLU A 100 -14.73 10.25 -1.80
N GLN A 101 -14.01 10.66 -0.77
CA GLN A 101 -13.45 12.01 -0.70
C GLN A 101 -12.49 12.27 -1.85
N GLN A 102 -11.67 11.30 -2.21
CA GLN A 102 -10.76 11.45 -3.34
C GLN A 102 -11.51 11.54 -4.65
N ASN A 103 -12.56 10.73 -4.83
CA ASN A 103 -13.41 10.80 -6.01
C ASN A 103 -14.11 12.15 -6.10
N PHE A 104 -14.59 12.67 -4.98
CA PHE A 104 -15.23 13.97 -4.91
C PHE A 104 -14.27 15.09 -5.30
N ASN A 105 -13.04 15.03 -4.82
CA ASN A 105 -12.02 16.03 -5.13
C ASN A 105 -11.68 16.05 -6.61
N HIS A 106 -11.76 14.93 -7.29
CA HIS A 106 -11.51 14.83 -8.72
C HIS A 106 -12.59 15.51 -9.56
N ARG A 107 -13.76 15.74 -9.02
CA ARG A 107 -14.86 16.41 -9.73
C ARG A 107 -14.73 17.93 -9.74
N ILE A 108 -13.91 18.42 -8.87
CA ILE A 108 -13.68 19.86 -8.75
C ILE A 108 -12.49 20.25 -9.62
#